data_da7de6dbd4611f69c81ecbcca6273fed
#
_entry.id   da7de6dbd4611f69c81ecbcca6273fed
#
_cell.length_a   1.000
_cell.length_b   1.000
_cell.length_c   1.000
_cell.angle_alpha   90.00
_cell.angle_beta   90.00
_cell.angle_gamma   90.00
#
_symmetry.space_group_name_H-M   'P 1'
#
loop_
_entity.id
_entity.type
_entity.pdbx_description
1 polymer ?
#
loop_
_entity_poly.entity_id
_entity_poly.type
_entity_poly.pdbx_seq_one_letter_code
_entity_poly.pdbx_strand_id
1 'polypeptide(L)'
;SVYRSSTIVLSWSNETILVTSLIQYYCKFMPTTEEGRVRICMTSNPTSGDPNIRMGFLDLDTGMMYDSDNKTELGKSNISRKEFSVLIKKPENITQRMLDVAITAPENPLILYATFSTDKADKNCVYNLYDTDKTIEICNGGNPLWNPKYQLGASFMGTDRIVVAREENDYDNIELYDYSQGQVTLKESVYSEEIGSIQIRNARPIVDINQKVFLWHRGFYNTDTYTDFYTETKIYTMD
;
A
#
# COMPACT_ATOMS: atom_id res chain seq x y z
N SER A 1 8.27 10.97 5.84
CA SER A 1 9.66 10.70 6.23
C SER A 1 10.56 11.52 5.32
N VAL A 2 11.33 12.44 5.90
CA VAL A 2 12.29 13.25 5.17
C VAL A 2 13.62 12.52 5.21
N TYR A 3 14.13 12.10 4.08
CA TYR A 3 15.49 11.55 3.99
C TYR A 3 16.49 12.71 3.97
N ARG A 4 17.33 12.78 4.98
CA ARG A 4 18.47 13.70 5.00
C ARG A 4 19.70 12.98 4.49
N SER A 5 20.26 13.43 3.37
CA SER A 5 21.64 13.11 3.02
C SER A 5 22.58 13.92 3.90
N SER A 6 23.58 13.30 4.47
CA SER A 6 24.57 13.96 5.34
C SER A 6 25.51 14.94 4.60
N THR A 7 25.39 15.06 3.29
CA THR A 7 26.32 15.83 2.46
C THR A 7 25.70 17.01 1.70
N ILE A 8 24.38 17.13 1.67
CA ILE A 8 23.72 18.24 0.98
C ILE A 8 22.71 18.85 1.94
N VAL A 9 22.97 20.05 2.40
CA VAL A 9 21.97 20.85 3.10
C VAL A 9 21.03 21.39 2.05
N LEU A 10 19.94 20.69 1.80
CA LEU A 10 18.83 21.26 1.04
C LEU A 10 18.06 22.16 1.99
N SER A 11 18.14 23.46 1.76
CA SER A 11 17.23 24.40 2.40
C SER A 11 15.86 24.25 1.71
N TRP A 12 14.90 23.70 2.44
CA TRP A 12 13.50 23.70 1.99
C TRP A 12 12.92 25.10 2.27
N SER A 13 12.74 25.87 1.22
CA SER A 13 12.01 27.12 1.29
C SER A 13 10.58 26.86 0.83
N ASN A 14 9.61 27.41 1.58
CA ASN A 14 8.19 27.41 1.23
C ASN A 14 7.51 26.01 1.28
N GLU A 15 7.33 25.50 2.50
CA GLU A 15 6.45 24.36 2.71
C GLU A 15 5.01 24.73 2.29
N THR A 16 4.44 23.97 1.38
CA THR A 16 3.07 24.15 0.90
C THR A 16 2.23 22.92 1.24
N ILE A 17 1.08 23.15 1.86
CA ILE A 17 0.10 22.09 2.09
C ILE A 17 -0.67 21.89 0.79
N LEU A 18 -0.41 20.79 0.09
CA LEU A 18 -1.07 20.46 -1.16
C LEU A 18 -2.50 19.98 -0.94
N VAL A 19 -2.66 18.97 -0.09
CA VAL A 19 -3.95 18.32 0.18
C VAL A 19 -4.29 18.41 1.65
N THR A 20 -5.53 18.76 1.95
CA THR A 20 -6.05 18.83 3.31
C THR A 20 -7.07 17.74 3.57
N SER A 21 -7.08 17.22 4.79
CA SER A 21 -8.08 16.28 5.27
C SER A 21 -8.21 16.37 6.79
N LEU A 22 -9.42 16.26 7.31
CA LEU A 22 -9.67 16.15 8.75
C LEU A 22 -9.26 14.79 9.33
N ILE A 23 -8.95 13.84 8.48
CA ILE A 23 -8.59 12.47 8.85
C ILE A 23 -7.26 12.10 8.22
N GLN A 24 -6.49 11.25 8.92
CA GLN A 24 -5.24 10.73 8.42
C GLN A 24 -5.44 9.99 7.08
N TYR A 25 -4.57 10.21 6.13
CA TYR A 25 -4.54 9.50 4.86
C TYR A 25 -3.11 9.10 4.47
N TYR A 26 -3.04 8.14 3.57
CA TYR A 26 -1.80 7.57 3.05
C TYR A 26 -1.70 7.95 1.58
N CYS A 27 -0.55 8.46 1.20
CA CYS A 27 -0.25 8.81 -0.19
C CYS A 27 0.86 7.94 -0.74
N LYS A 28 0.74 7.60 -2.01
CA LYS A 28 1.80 7.04 -2.84
C LYS A 28 1.94 7.89 -4.09
N PHE A 29 3.18 8.09 -4.49
CA PHE A 29 3.52 8.85 -5.70
C PHE A 29 4.08 7.90 -6.75
N MET A 30 3.69 8.14 -8.00
CA MET A 30 4.17 7.39 -9.15
C MET A 30 4.65 8.36 -10.22
N PRO A 31 5.75 8.05 -10.93
CA PRO A 31 6.11 8.81 -12.12
C PRO A 31 5.00 8.72 -13.17
N THR A 32 5.01 9.64 -14.11
CA THR A 32 4.21 9.59 -15.32
C THR A 32 5.12 9.63 -16.53
N THR A 33 4.59 9.42 -17.72
CA THR A 33 5.35 9.62 -18.96
C THR A 33 5.48 11.10 -19.31
N GLU A 34 4.67 11.96 -18.72
CA GLU A 34 4.72 13.40 -18.89
C GLU A 34 5.79 13.99 -17.97
N GLU A 35 6.79 14.66 -18.55
CA GLU A 35 7.86 15.30 -17.80
C GLU A 35 7.29 16.37 -16.85
N GLY A 36 7.83 16.42 -15.64
CA GLY A 36 7.38 17.37 -14.62
C GLY A 36 6.09 16.97 -13.89
N ARG A 37 5.45 15.85 -14.24
CA ARG A 37 4.23 15.36 -13.57
C ARG A 37 4.43 14.11 -12.77
N VAL A 38 3.74 14.03 -11.63
CA VAL A 38 3.64 12.83 -10.81
C VAL A 38 2.18 12.51 -10.55
N ARG A 39 1.86 11.23 -10.53
CA ARG A 39 0.54 10.75 -10.13
C ARG A 39 0.51 10.55 -8.62
N ILE A 40 -0.60 10.90 -8.00
CA ILE A 40 -0.83 10.76 -6.56
C ILE A 40 -2.00 9.81 -6.34
N CYS A 41 -1.77 8.74 -5.61
CA CYS A 41 -2.83 7.86 -5.12
C CYS A 41 -3.00 8.04 -3.62
N MET A 42 -4.24 8.12 -3.16
CA MET A 42 -4.58 8.43 -1.78
C MET A 42 -5.67 7.52 -1.24
N THR A 43 -5.48 7.04 -0.01
CA THR A 43 -6.53 6.37 0.76
C THR A 43 -6.53 6.89 2.18
N SER A 44 -7.70 6.96 2.82
CA SER A 44 -7.76 7.34 4.23
C SER A 44 -7.36 6.18 5.14
N ASN A 45 -7.14 6.52 6.42
CA ASN A 45 -7.05 5.51 7.46
C ASN A 45 -8.33 4.65 7.43
N PRO A 46 -8.21 3.31 7.42
CA PRO A 46 -9.36 2.40 7.30
C PRO A 46 -10.37 2.51 8.45
N THR A 47 -10.00 3.11 9.58
CA THR A 47 -10.91 3.37 10.69
C THR A 47 -11.72 4.66 10.53
N SER A 48 -11.39 5.49 9.59
CA SER A 48 -12.02 6.77 9.33
C SER A 48 -12.92 6.71 8.09
N GLY A 49 -14.12 7.07 8.21
CA GLY A 49 -15.30 7.02 7.35
C GLY A 49 -15.26 7.06 5.81
N ASP A 50 -14.14 7.35 5.14
CA ASP A 50 -14.03 7.35 3.68
C ASP A 50 -12.75 6.67 3.18
N PRO A 51 -12.70 5.34 3.15
CA PRO A 51 -11.54 4.58 2.69
C PRO A 51 -11.47 4.42 1.16
N ASN A 52 -12.24 5.17 0.39
CA ASN A 52 -12.12 5.15 -1.07
C ASN A 52 -10.69 5.49 -1.50
N ILE A 53 -10.19 4.79 -2.50
CA ILE A 53 -8.90 5.13 -3.13
C ILE A 53 -9.17 6.17 -4.20
N ARG A 54 -8.44 7.27 -4.12
CA ARG A 54 -8.56 8.42 -5.01
C ARG A 54 -7.25 8.66 -5.73
N MET A 55 -7.33 9.26 -6.90
CA MET A 55 -6.17 9.53 -7.73
C MET A 55 -6.23 10.95 -8.29
N GLY A 56 -5.06 11.51 -8.52
CA GLY A 56 -4.87 12.78 -9.21
C GLY A 56 -3.44 12.93 -9.68
N PHE A 57 -3.11 14.13 -10.15
CA PHE A 57 -1.78 14.46 -10.65
C PHE A 57 -1.28 15.76 -10.00
N LEU A 58 0.02 15.86 -9.85
CA LEU A 58 0.74 17.06 -9.43
C LEU A 58 1.74 17.44 -10.51
N ASP A 59 1.64 18.63 -11.00
CA ASP A 59 2.64 19.28 -11.82
C ASP A 59 3.72 19.86 -10.90
N LEU A 60 4.94 19.36 -11.03
CA LEU A 60 6.04 19.71 -10.13
C LEU A 60 6.59 21.12 -10.38
N ASP A 61 6.44 21.64 -11.60
CA ASP A 61 6.95 22.95 -11.97
C ASP A 61 6.02 24.08 -11.48
N THR A 62 4.73 23.86 -11.63
CA THR A 62 3.73 24.87 -11.29
C THR A 62 3.09 24.69 -9.92
N GLY A 63 3.20 23.48 -9.34
CA GLY A 63 2.48 23.08 -8.12
C GLY A 63 0.98 22.88 -8.33
N MET A 64 0.49 22.90 -9.59
CA MET A 64 -0.91 22.68 -9.90
C MET A 64 -1.28 21.21 -9.72
N MET A 65 -2.40 20.97 -9.06
CA MET A 65 -2.98 19.64 -8.93
C MET A 65 -4.16 19.47 -9.88
N TYR A 66 -4.26 18.30 -10.43
CA TYR A 66 -5.30 17.91 -11.38
C TYR A 66 -6.03 16.65 -10.88
N ASP A 67 -7.27 16.51 -11.29
CA ASP A 67 -8.05 15.29 -11.03
C ASP A 67 -7.51 14.09 -11.85
N SER A 68 -8.13 12.96 -11.69
CA SER A 68 -7.76 11.68 -12.30
C SER A 68 -7.73 11.70 -13.83
N ASP A 69 -8.42 12.63 -14.47
CA ASP A 69 -8.43 12.84 -15.91
C ASP A 69 -7.18 13.58 -16.43
N ASN A 70 -6.30 14.03 -15.51
CA ASN A 70 -5.11 14.83 -15.80
C ASN A 70 -5.37 16.15 -16.55
N LYS A 71 -6.58 16.67 -16.48
CA LYS A 71 -7.02 17.89 -17.19
C LYS A 71 -7.76 18.85 -16.29
N THR A 72 -8.63 18.34 -15.43
CA THR A 72 -9.42 19.17 -14.52
C THR A 72 -8.54 19.72 -13.42
N GLU A 73 -8.30 21.03 -13.43
CA GLU A 73 -7.51 21.73 -12.43
C GLU A 73 -8.26 21.80 -11.10
N LEU A 74 -7.61 21.39 -10.02
CA LEU A 74 -8.13 21.47 -8.66
C LEU A 74 -7.54 22.64 -7.87
N GLY A 75 -6.32 23.08 -8.20
CA GLY A 75 -5.64 24.20 -7.55
C GLY A 75 -4.21 23.86 -7.14
N LYS A 76 -3.56 24.79 -6.40
CA LYS A 76 -2.15 24.65 -5.99
C LYS A 76 -1.94 24.33 -4.52
N SER A 77 -2.94 24.50 -3.69
CA SER A 77 -2.81 24.27 -2.25
C SER A 77 -4.15 24.09 -1.57
N ASN A 78 -4.14 23.45 -0.40
CA ASN A 78 -5.31 23.26 0.48
C ASN A 78 -6.51 22.58 -0.19
N ILE A 79 -6.25 21.74 -1.18
CA ILE A 79 -7.29 21.01 -1.90
C ILE A 79 -7.85 19.94 -0.99
N SER A 80 -9.17 19.87 -0.88
CA SER A 80 -9.79 18.77 -0.14
C SER A 80 -9.56 17.46 -0.87
N ARG A 81 -9.16 16.41 -0.12
CA ARG A 81 -9.04 15.06 -0.69
C ARG A 81 -10.32 14.62 -1.43
N LYS A 82 -11.48 15.09 -1.02
CA LYS A 82 -12.78 14.75 -1.63
C LYS A 82 -12.98 15.35 -3.02
N GLU A 83 -12.18 16.33 -3.41
CA GLU A 83 -12.23 16.92 -4.75
C GLU A 83 -11.62 16.00 -5.82
N PHE A 84 -10.73 15.10 -5.41
CA PHE A 84 -10.20 14.09 -6.31
C PHE A 84 -11.22 12.98 -6.59
N SER A 85 -11.31 12.58 -7.83
CA SER A 85 -12.18 11.48 -8.25
C SER A 85 -11.84 10.17 -7.55
N VAL A 86 -12.87 9.39 -7.30
CA VAL A 86 -12.73 8.04 -6.72
C VAL A 86 -12.32 7.09 -7.83
N LEU A 87 -11.15 6.49 -7.68
CA LEU A 87 -10.65 5.46 -8.58
C LEU A 87 -11.20 4.08 -8.19
N ILE A 88 -11.10 3.74 -6.91
CA ILE A 88 -11.63 2.48 -6.38
C ILE A 88 -12.62 2.80 -5.26
N LYS A 89 -13.89 2.55 -5.55
CA LYS A 89 -14.96 2.75 -4.59
C LYS A 89 -15.02 1.57 -3.62
N LYS A 90 -15.08 1.85 -2.33
CA LYS A 90 -15.28 0.80 -1.34
C LYS A 90 -16.66 0.18 -1.49
N PRO A 91 -16.79 -1.16 -1.40
CA PRO A 91 -18.08 -1.81 -1.26
C PRO A 91 -18.78 -1.45 0.06
N GLU A 92 -20.07 -1.70 0.14
CA GLU A 92 -20.81 -1.58 1.40
C GLU A 92 -20.26 -2.59 2.43
N ASN A 93 -20.23 -2.20 3.69
CA ASN A 93 -19.72 -3.01 4.81
C ASN A 93 -18.28 -3.50 4.66
N ILE A 94 -17.53 -2.92 3.74
CA ILE A 94 -16.10 -3.18 3.53
C ILE A 94 -15.33 -1.89 3.78
N THR A 95 -14.17 -2.01 4.38
CA THR A 95 -13.16 -0.96 4.37
C THR A 95 -11.97 -1.41 3.52
N GLN A 96 -11.15 -0.47 3.08
CA GLN A 96 -10.00 -0.78 2.23
C GLN A 96 -8.80 0.09 2.56
N ARG A 97 -7.62 -0.42 2.24
CA ARG A 97 -6.36 0.29 2.41
C ARG A 97 -5.44 0.03 1.23
N MET A 98 -4.94 1.09 0.65
CA MET A 98 -3.89 1.00 -0.35
C MET A 98 -2.57 0.55 0.29
N LEU A 99 -1.89 -0.38 -0.32
CA LEU A 99 -0.63 -0.95 0.15
C LEU A 99 0.53 -0.46 -0.69
N ASP A 100 0.44 -0.63 -2.01
CA ASP A 100 1.48 -0.24 -2.92
C ASP A 100 0.92 0.15 -4.29
N VAL A 101 1.76 0.75 -5.12
CA VAL A 101 1.41 1.22 -6.46
C VAL A 101 2.56 0.99 -7.42
N ALA A 102 2.24 0.62 -8.66
CA ALA A 102 3.17 0.50 -9.77
C ALA A 102 2.53 1.04 -11.05
N ILE A 103 3.33 1.20 -12.09
CA ILE A 103 2.87 1.63 -13.40
C ILE A 103 3.28 0.59 -14.42
N THR A 104 2.29 0.07 -15.15
CA THR A 104 2.53 -0.62 -16.41
C THR A 104 2.46 0.39 -17.55
N ALA A 105 3.25 0.19 -18.60
CA ALA A 105 3.28 1.09 -19.75
C ALA A 105 1.89 1.31 -20.37
N PRO A 106 1.62 2.45 -20.96
CA PRO A 106 2.24 3.74 -20.74
C PRO A 106 1.49 4.64 -19.76
N GLU A 107 0.46 4.25 -19.03
CA GLU A 107 -0.19 5.11 -18.02
C GLU A 107 -1.20 4.41 -17.12
N ASN A 108 -1.28 3.08 -17.14
CA ASN A 108 -2.22 2.38 -16.28
C ASN A 108 -1.64 2.17 -14.89
N PRO A 109 -2.23 2.73 -13.84
CA PRO A 109 -1.81 2.47 -12.48
C PRO A 109 -2.21 1.05 -12.08
N LEU A 110 -1.24 0.31 -11.56
CA LEU A 110 -1.51 -0.89 -10.78
C LEU A 110 -1.57 -0.49 -9.31
N ILE A 111 -2.62 -0.89 -8.62
CA ILE A 111 -2.80 -0.57 -7.21
C ILE A 111 -3.02 -1.84 -6.42
N LEU A 112 -2.09 -2.12 -5.51
CA LEU A 112 -2.26 -3.14 -4.49
C LEU A 112 -3.04 -2.55 -3.32
N TYR A 113 -4.10 -3.22 -2.92
CA TYR A 113 -4.87 -2.82 -1.76
C TYR A 113 -5.47 -4.03 -1.04
N ALA A 114 -5.79 -3.84 0.21
CA ALA A 114 -6.49 -4.85 0.99
C ALA A 114 -7.89 -4.36 1.35
N THR A 115 -8.82 -5.30 1.37
CA THR A 115 -10.18 -5.11 1.83
C THR A 115 -10.42 -5.87 3.12
N PHE A 116 -11.30 -5.33 3.97
CA PHE A 116 -11.66 -5.91 5.25
C PHE A 116 -13.13 -5.73 5.50
N SER A 117 -13.73 -6.67 6.19
CA SER A 117 -15.06 -6.48 6.75
C SER A 117 -15.09 -5.34 7.78
N THR A 118 -16.17 -4.59 7.81
CA THR A 118 -16.45 -3.65 8.91
C THR A 118 -17.01 -4.34 10.14
N ASP A 119 -17.43 -5.58 10.01
CA ASP A 119 -17.81 -6.43 11.14
C ASP A 119 -16.57 -6.75 11.97
N LYS A 120 -16.61 -6.43 13.25
CA LYS A 120 -15.51 -6.69 14.17
C LYS A 120 -15.29 -8.19 14.45
N ALA A 121 -16.31 -9.00 14.23
CA ALA A 121 -16.23 -10.45 14.36
C ALA A 121 -15.54 -11.11 13.17
N ASP A 122 -15.66 -10.50 11.99
CA ASP A 122 -14.98 -10.95 10.78
C ASP A 122 -13.66 -10.18 10.62
N LYS A 123 -12.57 -10.86 10.87
CA LYS A 123 -11.22 -10.29 10.79
C LYS A 123 -10.51 -10.58 9.47
N ASN A 124 -11.18 -11.29 8.56
CA ASN A 124 -10.59 -11.64 7.28
C ASN A 124 -10.20 -10.40 6.48
N CYS A 125 -9.06 -10.46 5.87
CA CYS A 125 -8.65 -9.53 4.85
C CYS A 125 -8.42 -10.23 3.52
N VAL A 126 -8.62 -9.49 2.44
CA VAL A 126 -8.37 -9.98 1.08
C VAL A 126 -7.44 -9.01 0.39
N TYR A 127 -6.36 -9.53 -0.18
CA TYR A 127 -5.45 -8.75 -1.02
C TYR A 127 -5.98 -8.69 -2.45
N ASN A 128 -5.98 -7.50 -3.00
CA ASN A 128 -6.51 -7.22 -4.32
C ASN A 128 -5.53 -6.41 -5.15
N LEU A 129 -5.57 -6.64 -6.45
CA LEU A 129 -4.92 -5.83 -7.47
C LEU A 129 -5.99 -5.12 -8.30
N TYR A 130 -5.86 -3.81 -8.43
CA TYR A 130 -6.61 -3.03 -9.42
C TYR A 130 -5.76 -2.82 -10.65
N ASP A 131 -6.30 -3.15 -11.80
CA ASP A 131 -5.73 -2.92 -13.11
C ASP A 131 -6.82 -2.57 -14.13
N THR A 132 -6.70 -1.43 -14.76
CA THR A 132 -7.55 -0.97 -15.87
C THR A 132 -9.04 -1.22 -15.62
N ASP A 133 -9.57 -0.61 -14.55
CA ASP A 133 -10.97 -0.71 -14.12
C ASP A 133 -11.43 -2.12 -13.65
N LYS A 134 -10.49 -3.02 -13.46
CA LYS A 134 -10.76 -4.36 -12.93
C LYS A 134 -10.11 -4.56 -11.57
N THR A 135 -10.83 -5.23 -10.71
CA THR A 135 -10.29 -5.78 -9.46
C THR A 135 -10.03 -7.26 -9.63
N ILE A 136 -8.83 -7.68 -9.28
CA ILE A 136 -8.39 -9.07 -9.30
C ILE A 136 -8.07 -9.43 -7.86
N GLU A 137 -8.75 -10.43 -7.32
CA GLU A 137 -8.41 -11.01 -6.03
C GLU A 137 -7.09 -11.78 -6.14
N ILE A 138 -6.13 -11.47 -5.27
CA ILE A 138 -4.84 -12.16 -5.21
C ILE A 138 -4.95 -13.37 -4.30
N CYS A 139 -5.29 -13.12 -3.04
CA CYS A 139 -5.46 -14.16 -2.04
C CYS A 139 -6.17 -13.64 -0.79
N ASN A 140 -6.63 -14.58 0.02
CA ASN A 140 -7.03 -14.30 1.39
C ASN A 140 -5.77 -13.97 2.23
N GLY A 141 -5.75 -12.84 2.89
CA GLY A 141 -4.64 -12.37 3.72
C GLY A 141 -4.62 -13.00 5.13
N GLY A 142 -5.59 -13.87 5.43
CA GLY A 142 -5.72 -14.52 6.72
C GLY A 142 -6.55 -13.71 7.72
N ASN A 143 -6.54 -14.19 8.94
CA ASN A 143 -7.26 -13.62 10.08
C ASN A 143 -6.25 -13.17 11.15
N PRO A 144 -5.54 -12.07 10.94
CA PRO A 144 -4.59 -11.60 11.92
C PRO A 144 -5.29 -11.33 13.26
N LEU A 145 -4.82 -11.98 14.32
CA LEU A 145 -5.45 -11.99 15.65
C LEU A 145 -5.58 -10.58 16.27
N TRP A 146 -4.78 -9.66 15.79
CA TRP A 146 -4.82 -8.29 16.29
C TRP A 146 -5.42 -7.33 15.27
N ASN A 147 -5.25 -6.19 15.11
CA ASN A 147 -5.90 -5.25 14.21
C ASN A 147 -5.50 -5.49 12.74
N PRO A 148 -6.27 -6.23 11.95
CA PRO A 148 -5.91 -6.58 10.57
C PRO A 148 -5.66 -5.34 9.69
N LYS A 149 -6.23 -4.20 10.05
CA LYS A 149 -6.11 -2.96 9.30
C LYS A 149 -4.69 -2.39 9.25
N TYR A 150 -3.81 -2.81 10.16
CA TYR A 150 -2.43 -2.33 10.25
C TYR A 150 -1.37 -3.40 9.95
N GLN A 151 -1.77 -4.65 9.84
CA GLN A 151 -0.87 -5.81 9.76
C GLN A 151 -0.68 -6.35 8.33
N LEU A 152 -0.88 -5.51 7.35
CA LEU A 152 -0.86 -5.91 5.97
C LEU A 152 0.48 -5.67 5.32
N GLY A 153 0.92 -6.66 4.59
CA GLY A 153 2.14 -6.61 3.82
C GLY A 153 1.96 -7.16 2.42
N ALA A 154 1.89 -6.29 1.44
CA ALA A 154 2.09 -6.64 0.05
C ALA A 154 2.83 -5.50 -0.64
N SER A 155 3.69 -5.86 -1.57
CA SER A 155 4.46 -4.90 -2.38
C SER A 155 4.65 -5.43 -3.78
N PHE A 156 4.75 -4.51 -4.72
CA PHE A 156 5.19 -4.84 -6.07
C PHE A 156 6.68 -5.14 -6.09
N MET A 157 7.05 -6.08 -6.94
CA MET A 157 8.40 -6.43 -7.31
C MET A 157 8.51 -6.27 -8.82
N GLY A 158 8.76 -5.05 -9.25
CA GLY A 158 8.54 -4.66 -10.64
C GLY A 158 7.06 -4.45 -10.94
N THR A 159 6.65 -4.74 -12.17
CA THR A 159 5.26 -4.60 -12.63
C THR A 159 4.58 -5.94 -12.87
N ASP A 160 5.33 -7.01 -12.80
CA ASP A 160 4.94 -8.37 -13.17
C ASP A 160 4.94 -9.35 -11.98
N ARG A 161 5.38 -8.90 -10.80
CA ARG A 161 5.42 -9.73 -9.60
C ARG A 161 4.92 -8.99 -8.38
N ILE A 162 4.31 -9.76 -7.47
CA ILE A 162 3.76 -9.26 -6.22
C ILE A 162 4.25 -10.17 -5.09
N VAL A 163 4.79 -9.57 -4.04
CA VAL A 163 5.13 -10.28 -2.80
C VAL A 163 4.06 -9.99 -1.79
N VAL A 164 3.54 -11.03 -1.17
CA VAL A 164 2.48 -10.95 -0.16
C VAL A 164 2.94 -11.64 1.11
N ALA A 165 2.74 -10.96 2.24
CA ALA A 165 2.82 -11.58 3.55
C ALA A 165 1.40 -11.85 4.06
N ARG A 166 1.11 -13.10 4.41
CA ARG A 166 -0.21 -13.50 4.90
C ARG A 166 -0.14 -14.57 5.98
N GLU A 167 -1.17 -14.64 6.79
CA GLU A 167 -1.37 -15.69 7.76
C GLU A 167 -2.34 -16.73 7.19
N GLU A 168 -1.97 -17.99 7.25
CA GLU A 168 -2.84 -19.11 6.89
C GLU A 168 -2.54 -20.33 7.75
N ASN A 169 -3.59 -20.94 8.33
CA ASN A 169 -3.49 -22.17 9.11
C ASN A 169 -2.43 -22.12 10.23
N ASP A 170 -2.37 -21.00 10.97
CA ASP A 170 -1.40 -20.75 12.02
C ASP A 170 0.06 -20.61 11.54
N TYR A 171 0.26 -20.37 10.26
CA TYR A 171 1.55 -20.05 9.67
C TYR A 171 1.58 -18.62 9.14
N ASP A 172 2.70 -17.96 9.36
CA ASP A 172 3.06 -16.76 8.63
C ASP A 172 3.76 -17.16 7.33
N ASN A 173 3.19 -16.76 6.21
CA ASN A 173 3.68 -17.09 4.89
C ASN A 173 4.11 -15.83 4.14
N ILE A 174 5.21 -15.97 3.39
CA ILE A 174 5.58 -15.01 2.37
C ILE A 174 5.50 -15.70 1.03
N GLU A 175 4.69 -15.16 0.17
CA GLU A 175 4.38 -15.73 -1.12
C GLU A 175 4.71 -14.77 -2.25
N LEU A 176 5.22 -15.33 -3.33
CA LEU A 176 5.47 -14.63 -4.58
C LEU A 176 4.39 -15.00 -5.58
N TYR A 177 3.80 -13.99 -6.18
CA TYR A 177 2.82 -14.12 -7.24
C TYR A 177 3.36 -13.49 -8.53
N ASP A 178 3.13 -14.16 -9.65
CA ASP A 178 3.34 -13.57 -10.97
C ASP A 178 2.03 -12.90 -11.43
N TYR A 179 2.18 -11.73 -12.03
CA TYR A 179 1.09 -10.99 -12.66
C TYR A 179 1.33 -10.86 -14.15
N SER A 180 0.40 -11.35 -14.96
CA SER A 180 0.47 -11.24 -16.41
C SER A 180 -0.92 -11.26 -17.04
N GLN A 181 -1.15 -10.40 -18.00
CA GLN A 181 -2.39 -10.36 -18.81
C GLN A 181 -3.68 -10.34 -17.99
N GLY A 182 -3.68 -9.60 -16.89
CA GLY A 182 -4.86 -9.49 -16.02
C GLY A 182 -5.11 -10.72 -15.15
N GLN A 183 -4.12 -11.57 -14.95
CA GLN A 183 -4.18 -12.74 -14.08
C GLN A 183 -3.05 -12.70 -13.05
N VAL A 184 -3.38 -13.11 -11.84
CA VAL A 184 -2.44 -13.29 -10.74
C VAL A 184 -2.36 -14.76 -10.41
N THR A 185 -1.15 -15.31 -10.38
CA THR A 185 -0.92 -16.74 -10.08
C THR A 185 0.17 -16.88 -9.02
N LEU A 186 -0.09 -17.73 -8.02
CA LEU A 186 0.92 -18.08 -7.03
C LEU A 186 2.09 -18.79 -7.73
N LYS A 187 3.28 -18.23 -7.59
CA LYS A 187 4.50 -18.80 -8.12
C LYS A 187 5.17 -19.72 -7.10
N GLU A 188 5.39 -19.21 -5.91
CA GLU A 188 6.05 -19.97 -4.85
C GLU A 188 5.74 -19.40 -3.45
N SER A 189 5.83 -20.26 -2.43
CA SER A 189 5.92 -19.86 -1.04
C SER A 189 7.40 -19.72 -0.68
N VAL A 190 7.86 -18.49 -0.50
CA VAL A 190 9.26 -18.16 -0.23
C VAL A 190 9.62 -18.51 1.22
N TYR A 191 8.65 -18.39 2.11
CA TYR A 191 8.83 -18.58 3.54
C TYR A 191 7.53 -19.01 4.19
N SER A 192 7.64 -19.94 5.14
CA SER A 192 6.52 -20.35 5.98
C SER A 192 7.03 -20.70 7.37
N GLU A 193 6.45 -20.15 8.41
CA GLU A 193 6.80 -20.43 9.81
C GLU A 193 5.53 -20.52 10.67
N GLU A 194 5.48 -21.51 11.53
CA GLU A 194 4.40 -21.67 12.49
C GLU A 194 4.40 -20.50 13.48
N ILE A 195 3.25 -19.87 13.66
CA ILE A 195 3.11 -18.68 14.51
C ILE A 195 3.38 -18.99 15.98
N GLY A 196 3.10 -20.23 16.42
CA GLY A 196 3.34 -20.69 17.79
C GLY A 196 2.63 -19.81 18.82
N SER A 197 3.26 -19.70 20.02
CA SER A 197 2.77 -18.81 21.08
C SER A 197 3.18 -17.35 20.86
N ILE A 198 4.08 -17.09 19.93
CA ILE A 198 4.57 -15.76 19.56
C ILE A 198 3.74 -15.29 18.37
N GLN A 199 2.85 -14.36 18.62
CA GLN A 199 2.03 -13.78 17.56
C GLN A 199 2.86 -12.78 16.76
N ILE A 200 3.58 -13.26 15.76
CA ILE A 200 4.33 -12.43 14.85
C ILE A 200 3.32 -11.82 13.88
N ARG A 201 3.30 -10.48 13.82
CA ARG A 201 2.31 -9.81 12.99
C ARG A 201 2.88 -8.51 12.47
N ASN A 202 2.79 -8.31 11.21
CA ASN A 202 3.34 -7.27 10.34
C ASN A 202 4.58 -7.69 9.55
N ALA A 203 4.53 -8.83 8.90
CA ALA A 203 5.47 -9.06 7.83
C ALA A 203 5.19 -8.02 6.74
N ARG A 204 6.17 -7.17 6.47
CA ARG A 204 6.11 -6.24 5.33
C ARG A 204 7.22 -6.62 4.38
N PRO A 205 6.87 -7.12 3.21
CA PRO A 205 7.86 -7.28 2.17
C PRO A 205 8.36 -5.89 1.76
N ILE A 206 9.65 -5.71 1.76
CA ILE A 206 10.32 -4.54 1.21
C ILE A 206 11.13 -5.06 0.04
N VAL A 207 10.86 -4.52 -1.13
CA VAL A 207 11.56 -4.89 -2.36
C VAL A 207 12.59 -3.82 -2.65
N ASP A 208 13.84 -4.23 -2.81
CA ASP A 208 14.90 -3.32 -3.20
C ASP A 208 14.92 -3.06 -4.72
N ILE A 209 15.72 -2.10 -5.15
CA ILE A 209 15.88 -1.72 -6.56
C ILE A 209 16.42 -2.87 -7.44
N ASN A 210 17.08 -3.86 -6.84
CA ASN A 210 17.61 -5.04 -7.53
C ASN A 210 16.64 -6.22 -7.48
N GLN A 211 15.40 -5.98 -7.06
CA GLN A 211 14.35 -6.99 -6.91
C GLN A 211 14.65 -8.07 -5.86
N LYS A 212 15.46 -7.74 -4.86
CA LYS A 212 15.66 -8.58 -3.68
C LYS A 212 14.58 -8.30 -2.65
N VAL A 213 14.02 -9.33 -2.08
CA VAL A 213 12.96 -9.19 -1.08
C VAL A 213 13.59 -9.12 0.30
N PHE A 214 13.37 -8.03 0.99
CA PHE A 214 13.66 -7.89 2.40
C PHE A 214 12.38 -8.15 3.18
N LEU A 215 12.42 -9.15 4.02
CA LEU A 215 11.32 -9.40 4.92
C LEU A 215 11.56 -8.71 6.23
N TRP A 216 10.66 -7.87 6.59
CA TRP A 216 10.63 -7.28 7.89
C TRP A 216 9.52 -7.92 8.72
N HIS A 217 9.92 -8.67 9.68
CA HIS A 217 9.04 -9.38 10.59
C HIS A 217 8.93 -8.61 11.90
N ARG A 218 7.75 -8.17 12.27
CA ARG A 218 7.51 -7.68 13.62
C ARG A 218 6.90 -8.77 14.46
N GLY A 219 7.69 -9.25 15.42
CA GLY A 219 7.17 -10.06 16.48
C GLY A 219 6.53 -9.22 17.57
N PHE A 220 5.70 -9.83 18.26
CA PHE A 220 5.06 -9.58 19.54
C PHE A 220 4.64 -8.16 19.91
N TYR A 221 3.36 -7.99 19.99
CA TYR A 221 2.74 -6.85 20.62
C TYR A 221 1.82 -7.36 21.76
N ASN A 222 2.17 -7.06 23.00
CA ASN A 222 1.26 -7.29 24.09
C ASN A 222 0.22 -6.17 24.06
N THR A 223 -1.04 -6.54 23.80
CA THR A 223 -2.14 -5.59 23.66
C THR A 223 -2.46 -4.84 24.95
N ASP A 224 -2.07 -5.39 26.09
CA ASP A 224 -2.42 -4.83 27.39
C ASP A 224 -1.40 -3.81 27.90
N THR A 225 -0.16 -3.88 27.43
CA THR A 225 0.92 -3.02 27.94
C THR A 225 1.58 -2.14 26.90
N TYR A 226 1.35 -2.35 25.61
CA TYR A 226 2.04 -1.67 24.49
C TYR A 226 3.59 -1.75 24.58
N THR A 227 4.08 -2.69 25.37
CA THR A 227 5.50 -2.91 25.59
C THR A 227 5.91 -4.25 25.02
N ASP A 228 7.03 -4.45 24.59
CA ASP A 228 7.69 -5.62 24.02
C ASP A 228 7.56 -5.74 22.49
N PHE A 229 8.52 -5.07 21.85
CA PHE A 229 8.79 -5.29 20.44
C PHE A 229 9.91 -6.34 20.29
N TYR A 230 9.59 -7.47 19.72
CA TYR A 230 10.59 -8.28 19.07
C TYR A 230 10.53 -8.00 17.57
N THR A 231 11.63 -7.55 17.00
CA THR A 231 11.76 -7.33 15.56
C THR A 231 12.79 -8.28 15.00
N GLU A 232 12.38 -9.14 14.11
CA GLU A 232 13.28 -9.96 13.32
C GLU A 232 13.23 -9.46 11.88
N THR A 233 14.41 -9.24 11.29
CA THR A 233 14.54 -8.89 9.87
C THR A 233 15.17 -10.08 9.16
N LYS A 234 14.43 -10.68 8.24
CA LYS A 234 14.95 -11.73 7.35
C LYS A 234 15.17 -11.15 5.96
N ILE A 235 16.30 -11.46 5.38
CA ILE A 235 16.68 -11.04 4.03
C ILE A 235 16.65 -12.28 3.15
N TYR A 236 15.83 -12.24 2.11
CA TYR A 236 15.80 -13.24 1.07
C TYR A 236 16.37 -12.66 -0.19
N THR A 237 17.33 -13.36 -0.77
CA THR A 237 17.81 -13.09 -2.13
C THR A 237 17.12 -14.05 -3.07
N MET A 238 16.48 -13.52 -4.08
CA MET A 238 16.01 -14.34 -5.20
C MET A 238 17.10 -14.35 -6.26
N ASP A 239 17.44 -15.53 -6.72
CA ASP A 239 18.36 -15.75 -7.82
C ASP A 239 17.73 -15.40 -9.16
#